data_c22f205c8875317b211a2897d04605fc
#
_entry.id   c22f205c8875317b211a2897d04605fc
#
_cell.length_a   1.000
_cell.length_b   1.000
_cell.length_c   1.000
_cell.angle_alpha   90.00
_cell.angle_beta   90.00
_cell.angle_gamma   90.00
#
_symmetry.space_group_name_H-M   'P 1'
#
loop_
_entity.id
_entity.type
_entity.pdbx_description
1 polymer ?
#
loop_
_entity_poly.entity_id
_entity_poly.type
_entity_poly.pdbx_seq_one_letter_code
_entity_poly.pdbx_strand_id
1 'polypeptide(L)'
;MQRFCFSRSSSSLMRLVLVVLLLLRLSTPSSAWAPVSRTITVDRQGRGDFWTVQSAVDSVPDGNRVWIKIHVMAGSYWEKVTISKRKGYILLEGDGSSTTDISFDANAHAGIDQIMRRPNVGVDEYSPTFRSATFTVLADNFVVRDISFKSTYRAMDMSKQNQAVAALVGGDKSAFYGCEFHGFQDTLCDYMGRHYFRRCLVRGGVDFVFGYGQSIYEDCVLVSDMPPGPQPGWATAHARVAAGSPGGLVFKGGAVVGAGRIYLGRAWNAFATVVFYGTRMDDVVVPQGWQAWNAGNDV
;
A
#
# COMPACT_ATOMS: atom_id res chain seq x y z
N MET A 1 39.21 -67.53 10.02
CA MET A 1 39.77 -66.56 9.05
C MET A 1 38.68 -66.15 8.10
N GLN A 2 38.04 -64.99 8.34
CA GLN A 2 37.17 -64.33 7.34
C GLN A 2 37.56 -62.82 7.28
N ARG A 3 38.10 -62.46 6.14
CA ARG A 3 38.46 -61.09 5.85
C ARG A 3 37.22 -60.35 5.32
N PHE A 4 36.75 -59.37 6.03
CA PHE A 4 35.74 -58.38 5.52
C PHE A 4 36.43 -57.38 4.64
N CYS A 5 36.05 -57.33 3.37
CA CYS A 5 36.47 -56.37 2.38
C CYS A 5 35.56 -55.18 2.47
N PHE A 6 36.03 -54.01 2.97
CA PHE A 6 35.28 -52.77 2.93
C PHE A 6 35.42 -52.12 1.55
N SER A 7 34.34 -52.13 0.82
CA SER A 7 34.19 -51.62 -0.53
C SER A 7 34.04 -50.10 -0.56
N ARG A 8 34.66 -49.48 -1.55
CA ARG A 8 34.69 -48.09 -1.97
C ARG A 8 33.30 -47.45 -2.19
N SER A 9 32.60 -46.99 -1.16
CA SER A 9 31.31 -46.30 -1.32
C SER A 9 31.29 -44.90 -0.77
N SER A 10 32.32 -44.41 -0.06
CA SER A 10 32.30 -43.09 0.58
C SER A 10 32.58 -41.90 -0.36
N SER A 11 33.28 -42.16 -1.49
CA SER A 11 33.63 -41.05 -2.40
C SER A 11 32.46 -40.55 -3.27
N SER A 12 31.54 -41.46 -3.62
CA SER A 12 30.34 -41.09 -4.42
C SER A 12 29.33 -40.27 -3.61
N LEU A 13 29.10 -40.67 -2.34
CA LEU A 13 28.18 -39.94 -1.44
C LEU A 13 28.71 -38.56 -1.13
N MET A 14 30.02 -38.42 -0.89
CA MET A 14 30.67 -37.14 -0.63
C MET A 14 30.62 -36.19 -1.86
N ARG A 15 30.79 -36.75 -3.07
CA ARG A 15 30.62 -35.99 -4.33
C ARG A 15 29.18 -35.57 -4.55
N LEU A 16 28.20 -36.41 -4.25
CA LEU A 16 26.78 -36.09 -4.35
C LEU A 16 26.41 -34.97 -3.36
N VAL A 17 26.87 -35.03 -2.11
CA VAL A 17 26.67 -34.02 -1.09
C VAL A 17 27.31 -32.69 -1.50
N LEU A 18 28.53 -32.70 -2.07
CA LEU A 18 29.19 -31.51 -2.56
C LEU A 18 28.43 -30.87 -3.74
N VAL A 19 27.94 -31.66 -4.69
CA VAL A 19 27.14 -31.18 -5.82
C VAL A 19 25.80 -30.60 -5.35
N VAL A 20 25.13 -31.24 -4.39
CA VAL A 20 23.88 -30.70 -3.80
C VAL A 20 24.14 -29.40 -3.04
N LEU A 21 25.24 -29.31 -2.27
CA LEU A 21 25.63 -28.05 -1.59
C LEU A 21 26.06 -26.97 -2.57
N LEU A 22 26.67 -27.30 -3.69
CA LEU A 22 26.99 -26.35 -4.77
C LEU A 22 25.72 -25.87 -5.48
N LEU A 23 24.77 -26.75 -5.76
CA LEU A 23 23.47 -26.40 -6.35
C LEU A 23 22.61 -25.57 -5.39
N LEU A 24 22.66 -25.86 -4.07
CA LEU A 24 21.98 -25.05 -3.04
C LEU A 24 22.62 -23.65 -2.89
N ARG A 25 23.92 -23.49 -3.17
CA ARG A 25 24.58 -22.17 -3.21
C ARG A 25 24.26 -21.38 -4.48
N LEU A 26 23.87 -22.04 -5.58
CA LEU A 26 23.45 -21.40 -6.81
C LEU A 26 21.97 -20.99 -6.80
N SER A 27 21.19 -21.45 -5.81
CA SER A 27 19.80 -21.09 -5.58
C SER A 27 19.60 -20.04 -4.48
N THR A 28 20.58 -19.16 -4.24
CA THR A 28 20.21 -17.90 -3.59
C THR A 28 19.22 -17.22 -4.52
N PRO A 29 17.99 -16.90 -4.06
CA PRO A 29 17.12 -16.08 -4.85
C PRO A 29 17.88 -14.77 -5.07
N SER A 30 18.41 -14.60 -6.26
CA SER A 30 18.87 -13.31 -6.71
C SER A 30 17.64 -12.41 -6.61
N SER A 31 17.54 -11.64 -5.55
CA SER A 31 16.65 -10.47 -5.49
C SER A 31 17.22 -9.42 -6.44
N ALA A 32 17.50 -9.82 -7.68
CA ALA A 32 17.90 -8.92 -8.73
C ALA A 32 16.65 -8.12 -9.10
N TRP A 33 16.41 -7.06 -8.35
CA TRP A 33 15.60 -5.96 -8.82
C TRP A 33 16.17 -5.57 -10.19
N ALA A 34 15.30 -5.32 -11.15
CA ALA A 34 15.76 -4.82 -12.43
C ALA A 34 16.67 -3.58 -12.18
N PRO A 35 17.80 -3.47 -12.86
CA PRO A 35 18.79 -2.45 -12.54
C PRO A 35 18.17 -1.05 -12.65
N VAL A 36 18.39 -0.23 -11.62
CA VAL A 36 18.03 1.18 -11.62
C VAL A 36 18.96 1.90 -12.60
N SER A 37 18.38 2.55 -13.60
CA SER A 37 19.14 3.25 -14.64
C SER A 37 19.65 4.63 -14.20
N ARG A 38 18.90 5.27 -13.27
CA ARG A 38 19.18 6.61 -12.75
C ARG A 38 18.59 6.77 -11.36
N THR A 39 19.30 7.50 -10.49
CA THR A 39 18.77 7.98 -9.20
C THR A 39 18.58 9.49 -9.26
N ILE A 40 17.45 9.97 -8.78
CA ILE A 40 17.10 11.37 -8.58
C ILE A 40 16.94 11.56 -7.08
N THR A 41 17.57 12.58 -6.51
CA THR A 41 17.48 12.86 -5.07
C THR A 41 16.60 14.06 -4.79
N VAL A 42 15.68 13.89 -3.84
CA VAL A 42 14.80 14.97 -3.34
C VAL A 42 15.24 15.35 -1.93
N ASP A 43 15.56 16.62 -1.72
CA ASP A 43 15.89 17.17 -0.41
C ASP A 43 15.29 18.55 -0.25
N ARG A 44 14.36 18.71 0.68
CA ARG A 44 13.75 20.01 0.98
C ARG A 44 14.71 21.07 1.54
N GLN A 45 15.96 20.68 1.88
CA GLN A 45 17.03 21.60 2.26
C GLN A 45 17.91 22.01 1.08
N GLY A 46 17.59 21.54 -0.14
CA GLY A 46 18.28 21.93 -1.37
C GLY A 46 19.60 21.22 -1.64
N ARG A 47 19.88 20.11 -0.97
CA ARG A 47 21.08 19.30 -1.19
C ARG A 47 20.89 18.23 -2.26
N GLY A 48 19.65 18.02 -2.75
CA GLY A 48 19.28 17.09 -3.80
C GLY A 48 19.10 17.74 -5.17
N ASP A 49 18.70 16.92 -6.15
CA ASP A 49 18.37 17.40 -7.50
C ASP A 49 17.07 18.25 -7.51
N PHE A 50 16.14 17.97 -6.59
CA PHE A 50 14.85 18.65 -6.47
C PHE A 50 14.49 18.92 -5.01
N TRP A 51 13.70 20.00 -4.80
CA TRP A 51 13.19 20.39 -3.48
C TRP A 51 11.90 19.67 -3.11
N THR A 52 11.13 19.21 -4.11
CA THR A 52 9.83 18.58 -3.94
C THR A 52 9.76 17.24 -4.65
N VAL A 53 8.95 16.32 -4.10
CA VAL A 53 8.74 15.00 -4.69
C VAL A 53 8.04 15.13 -6.05
N GLN A 54 7.06 16.04 -6.16
CA GLN A 54 6.36 16.24 -7.42
C GLN A 54 7.29 16.71 -8.53
N SER A 55 8.22 17.64 -8.27
CA SER A 55 9.18 18.09 -9.27
C SER A 55 10.10 16.98 -9.75
N ALA A 56 10.52 16.10 -8.84
CA ALA A 56 11.31 14.91 -9.20
C ALA A 56 10.49 13.94 -10.09
N VAL A 57 9.23 13.70 -9.75
CA VAL A 57 8.29 12.89 -10.56
C VAL A 57 8.09 13.53 -11.94
N ASP A 58 7.91 14.85 -12.00
CA ASP A 58 7.69 15.58 -13.25
C ASP A 58 8.91 15.47 -14.19
N SER A 59 10.13 15.35 -13.66
CA SER A 59 11.36 15.16 -14.42
C SER A 59 11.52 13.77 -15.07
N VAL A 60 10.74 12.77 -14.64
CA VAL A 60 10.71 11.46 -15.29
C VAL A 60 10.01 11.59 -16.64
N PRO A 61 10.58 11.11 -17.76
CA PRO A 61 9.96 11.23 -19.07
C PRO A 61 8.61 10.47 -19.14
N ASP A 62 7.68 11.01 -19.91
CA ASP A 62 6.50 10.28 -20.29
C ASP A 62 6.85 9.06 -21.16
N GLY A 63 6.17 7.94 -20.94
CA GLY A 63 6.47 6.69 -21.62
C GLY A 63 7.74 5.99 -21.12
N ASN A 64 8.24 6.39 -19.93
CA ASN A 64 9.39 5.74 -19.30
C ASN A 64 9.18 4.23 -19.17
N ARG A 65 10.22 3.44 -19.51
CA ARG A 65 10.22 1.96 -19.46
C ARG A 65 11.44 1.38 -18.75
N VAL A 66 12.21 2.20 -18.08
CA VAL A 66 13.39 1.79 -17.30
C VAL A 66 13.22 2.23 -15.85
N TRP A 67 13.73 1.44 -14.92
CA TRP A 67 13.59 1.79 -13.51
C TRP A 67 14.40 3.05 -13.18
N ILE A 68 13.69 4.07 -12.72
CA ILE A 68 14.26 5.31 -12.18
C ILE A 68 13.96 5.33 -10.69
N LYS A 69 15.01 5.48 -9.87
CA LYS A 69 14.88 5.66 -8.43
C LYS A 69 14.72 7.15 -8.13
N ILE A 70 13.68 7.51 -7.37
CA ILE A 70 13.54 8.80 -6.72
C ILE A 70 13.78 8.56 -5.22
N HIS A 71 14.93 9.03 -4.74
CA HIS A 71 15.31 8.93 -3.34
C HIS A 71 14.87 10.20 -2.61
N VAL A 72 14.00 10.07 -1.63
CA VAL A 72 13.44 11.18 -0.84
C VAL A 72 14.15 11.20 0.51
N MET A 73 14.99 12.19 0.73
CA MET A 73 15.69 12.34 2.00
C MET A 73 14.73 12.62 3.17
N ALA A 74 15.19 12.30 4.37
CA ALA A 74 14.42 12.51 5.60
C ALA A 74 13.86 13.94 5.67
N GLY A 75 12.57 14.04 5.95
CA GLY A 75 11.84 15.31 6.04
C GLY A 75 10.33 15.14 5.86
N SER A 76 9.59 16.17 6.20
CA SER A 76 8.14 16.24 5.96
C SER A 76 7.88 17.11 4.73
N TYR A 77 7.30 16.51 3.69
CA TYR A 77 7.02 17.14 2.39
C TYR A 77 5.52 17.48 2.34
N TRP A 78 5.22 18.79 2.48
CA TRP A 78 3.85 19.28 2.44
C TRP A 78 3.44 19.54 1.00
N GLU A 79 2.96 18.51 0.33
CA GLU A 79 2.59 18.58 -1.08
C GLU A 79 1.61 17.47 -1.47
N LYS A 80 0.86 17.71 -2.54
CA LYS A 80 0.11 16.66 -3.23
C LYS A 80 0.96 16.11 -4.36
N VAL A 81 1.14 14.79 -4.38
CA VAL A 81 1.97 14.11 -5.39
C VAL A 81 1.11 13.24 -6.29
N THR A 82 1.26 13.41 -7.59
CA THR A 82 0.55 12.60 -8.59
C THR A 82 1.52 12.01 -9.61
N ILE A 83 1.52 10.68 -9.69
CA ILE A 83 2.25 9.92 -10.72
C ILE A 83 1.28 9.51 -11.81
N SER A 84 1.35 10.17 -12.96
CA SER A 84 0.44 9.92 -14.08
C SER A 84 0.67 8.56 -14.73
N LYS A 85 -0.34 8.02 -15.42
CA LYS A 85 -0.28 6.73 -16.15
C LYS A 85 0.92 6.60 -17.10
N ARG A 86 1.47 7.72 -17.55
CA ARG A 86 2.58 7.74 -18.52
C ARG A 86 3.97 7.61 -17.89
N LYS A 87 4.08 7.59 -16.53
CA LYS A 87 5.33 7.61 -15.78
C LYS A 87 5.54 6.30 -15.01
N GLY A 88 5.56 5.16 -15.72
CA GLY A 88 5.84 3.84 -15.13
C GLY A 88 7.31 3.64 -14.77
N TYR A 89 7.58 2.51 -14.08
CA TYR A 89 8.93 2.08 -13.70
C TYR A 89 9.66 3.08 -12.78
N ILE A 90 8.97 3.54 -11.76
CA ILE A 90 9.55 4.39 -10.71
C ILE A 90 9.67 3.58 -9.41
N LEU A 91 10.84 3.65 -8.79
CA LEU A 91 11.09 3.28 -7.40
C LEU A 91 11.17 4.56 -6.57
N LEU A 92 10.16 4.83 -5.76
CA LEU A 92 10.15 5.92 -4.79
C LEU A 92 10.62 5.38 -3.43
N GLU A 93 11.71 5.90 -2.88
CA GLU A 93 12.31 5.38 -1.64
C GLU A 93 12.64 6.52 -0.68
N GLY A 94 12.20 6.39 0.57
CA GLY A 94 12.54 7.32 1.66
C GLY A 94 13.68 6.82 2.53
N ASP A 95 14.14 7.66 3.44
CA ASP A 95 15.15 7.31 4.47
C ASP A 95 14.53 6.54 5.67
N GLY A 96 13.23 6.25 5.63
CA GLY A 96 12.48 5.55 6.65
C GLY A 96 11.07 6.11 6.79
N SER A 97 10.08 5.26 7.00
CA SER A 97 8.67 5.70 7.14
C SER A 97 8.44 6.60 8.35
N SER A 98 9.28 6.48 9.38
CA SER A 98 9.21 7.36 10.56
C SER A 98 9.87 8.72 10.35
N THR A 99 10.70 8.88 9.32
CA THR A 99 11.54 10.08 9.09
C THR A 99 11.23 10.78 7.78
N THR A 100 10.61 10.11 6.83
CA THR A 100 10.23 10.65 5.53
C THR A 100 8.72 10.57 5.35
N ASP A 101 8.04 11.72 5.24
CA ASP A 101 6.62 11.73 4.99
C ASP A 101 6.20 12.73 3.91
N ILE A 102 5.15 12.35 3.17
CA ILE A 102 4.40 13.21 2.27
C ILE A 102 3.03 13.43 2.89
N SER A 103 2.67 14.67 3.17
CA SER A 103 1.48 15.04 3.93
C SER A 103 0.72 16.20 3.29
N PHE A 104 -0.61 16.16 3.41
CA PHE A 104 -1.48 17.25 2.98
C PHE A 104 -2.83 17.20 3.73
N ASP A 105 -3.62 18.27 3.69
CA ASP A 105 -4.88 18.43 4.43
C ASP A 105 -6.13 18.47 3.55
N ALA A 106 -6.05 17.99 2.31
CA ALA A 106 -7.20 17.97 1.42
C ALA A 106 -8.27 16.96 1.90
N ASN A 107 -9.53 17.30 1.69
CA ASN A 107 -10.68 16.45 1.99
C ASN A 107 -11.73 16.52 0.87
N ALA A 108 -12.71 15.64 0.88
CA ALA A 108 -13.76 15.54 -0.14
C ALA A 108 -14.72 16.74 -0.17
N HIS A 109 -14.72 17.57 0.88
CA HIS A 109 -15.60 18.73 1.03
C HIS A 109 -14.86 20.05 0.83
N ALA A 110 -13.53 20.08 0.75
CA ALA A 110 -12.80 21.26 0.37
C ALA A 110 -13.26 21.69 -1.03
N GLY A 111 -13.77 22.88 -1.14
CA GLY A 111 -14.39 23.39 -2.35
C GLY A 111 -13.54 23.15 -3.60
N ILE A 112 -14.20 22.88 -4.68
CA ILE A 112 -13.68 22.49 -6.00
C ILE A 112 -12.50 23.36 -6.46
N ASP A 113 -12.38 24.57 -5.99
CA ASP A 113 -11.41 25.58 -6.47
C ASP A 113 -9.94 25.32 -6.11
N GLN A 114 -9.64 24.62 -5.03
CA GLN A 114 -8.25 24.31 -4.64
C GLN A 114 -7.68 23.09 -5.37
N ILE A 115 -8.52 22.23 -5.91
CA ILE A 115 -8.16 20.95 -6.50
C ILE A 115 -8.06 21.01 -8.04
N MET A 116 -8.68 22.00 -8.67
CA MET A 116 -8.90 22.11 -10.13
C MET A 116 -7.67 22.52 -10.96
N ARG A 117 -6.48 22.69 -10.40
CA ARG A 117 -5.37 23.30 -11.14
C ARG A 117 -4.45 22.33 -11.90
N ARG A 118 -4.75 21.03 -11.98
CA ARG A 118 -3.96 20.09 -12.79
C ARG A 118 -4.88 19.31 -13.74
N PRO A 119 -4.94 19.68 -15.04
CA PRO A 119 -5.59 18.86 -16.05
C PRO A 119 -4.75 17.61 -16.33
N ASN A 120 -5.41 16.48 -16.60
CA ASN A 120 -4.88 15.20 -17.08
C ASN A 120 -4.61 14.08 -16.07
N VAL A 121 -5.43 13.92 -15.04
CA VAL A 121 -5.42 12.71 -14.22
C VAL A 121 -6.69 11.91 -14.51
N GLY A 122 -6.58 10.83 -15.27
CA GLY A 122 -7.71 9.96 -15.65
C GLY A 122 -8.14 9.00 -14.54
N VAL A 123 -8.25 9.48 -13.32
CA VAL A 123 -9.04 8.89 -12.24
C VAL A 123 -10.42 9.46 -12.40
N ASP A 124 -11.44 8.77 -11.91
CA ASP A 124 -12.81 9.29 -11.91
C ASP A 124 -12.79 10.76 -11.43
N GLU A 125 -12.59 11.69 -12.38
CA GLU A 125 -12.33 13.12 -12.15
C GLU A 125 -13.46 13.77 -11.36
N TYR A 126 -14.56 13.04 -11.19
CA TYR A 126 -15.78 13.51 -10.56
C TYR A 126 -15.91 13.12 -9.08
N SER A 127 -15.08 12.16 -8.57
CA SER A 127 -15.16 11.80 -7.14
C SER A 127 -14.34 12.78 -6.26
N PRO A 128 -15.01 13.59 -5.42
CA PRO A 128 -14.31 14.46 -4.47
C PRO A 128 -13.37 13.70 -3.53
N THR A 129 -13.75 12.47 -3.14
CA THR A 129 -12.92 11.60 -2.30
C THR A 129 -11.60 11.27 -2.99
N PHE A 130 -11.61 10.83 -4.25
CA PHE A 130 -10.38 10.50 -4.97
C PHE A 130 -9.50 11.72 -5.18
N ARG A 131 -10.12 12.88 -5.43
CA ARG A 131 -9.39 14.14 -5.57
C ARG A 131 -8.77 14.63 -4.25
N SER A 132 -9.22 14.16 -3.10
CA SER A 132 -8.62 14.52 -1.81
C SER A 132 -7.25 13.88 -1.58
N ALA A 133 -6.86 12.84 -2.34
CA ALA A 133 -5.65 12.08 -2.10
C ALA A 133 -4.40 12.97 -2.01
N THR A 134 -3.62 12.76 -0.95
CA THR A 134 -2.30 13.37 -0.76
C THR A 134 -1.32 12.81 -1.79
N PHE A 135 -1.31 11.49 -1.96
CA PHE A 135 -0.49 10.78 -2.92
C PHE A 135 -1.36 9.99 -3.89
N THR A 136 -1.14 10.13 -5.18
CA THR A 136 -1.86 9.40 -6.22
C THR A 136 -0.89 8.73 -7.17
N VAL A 137 -0.99 7.40 -7.34
CA VAL A 137 -0.24 6.68 -8.36
C VAL A 137 -1.18 5.97 -9.32
N LEU A 138 -1.07 6.33 -10.60
CA LEU A 138 -1.83 5.74 -11.70
C LEU A 138 -0.92 4.98 -12.68
N ALA A 139 0.40 5.11 -12.51
CA ALA A 139 1.39 4.45 -13.34
C ALA A 139 1.54 2.99 -12.96
N ASP A 140 1.66 2.13 -13.97
CA ASP A 140 2.00 0.73 -13.79
C ASP A 140 3.47 0.53 -13.41
N ASN A 141 3.78 -0.62 -12.78
CA ASN A 141 5.14 -0.97 -12.38
C ASN A 141 5.76 0.10 -11.47
N PHE A 142 5.08 0.39 -10.37
CA PHE A 142 5.49 1.38 -9.39
C PHE A 142 5.85 0.72 -8.07
N VAL A 143 6.97 1.12 -7.48
CA VAL A 143 7.42 0.57 -6.20
C VAL A 143 7.70 1.70 -5.21
N VAL A 144 7.24 1.54 -3.97
CA VAL A 144 7.54 2.46 -2.87
C VAL A 144 8.19 1.72 -1.72
N ARG A 145 9.14 2.38 -1.05
CA ARG A 145 9.77 1.90 0.18
C ARG A 145 9.92 2.99 1.21
N ASP A 146 9.64 2.62 2.45
CA ASP A 146 10.06 3.36 3.64
C ASP A 146 9.63 4.83 3.63
N ILE A 147 8.36 5.11 3.26
CA ILE A 147 7.73 6.44 3.24
C ILE A 147 6.39 6.38 3.97
N SER A 148 6.06 7.43 4.73
CA SER A 148 4.72 7.68 5.25
C SER A 148 3.92 8.60 4.33
N PHE A 149 2.66 8.24 4.09
CA PHE A 149 1.66 9.07 3.40
C PHE A 149 0.61 9.48 4.42
N LYS A 150 0.34 10.79 4.53
CA LYS A 150 -0.54 11.29 5.57
C LYS A 150 -1.60 12.23 5.00
N SER A 151 -2.87 11.91 5.24
CA SER A 151 -3.91 12.92 5.24
C SER A 151 -3.96 13.51 6.66
N THR A 152 -3.67 14.80 6.78
CA THR A 152 -3.69 15.50 8.08
C THR A 152 -5.04 16.13 8.36
N TYR A 153 -5.99 16.02 7.43
CA TYR A 153 -7.35 16.48 7.63
C TYR A 153 -8.00 15.75 8.80
N ARG A 154 -8.48 16.50 9.76
CA ARG A 154 -9.29 16.01 10.88
C ARG A 154 -10.58 16.78 10.94
N ALA A 155 -11.69 16.10 10.74
CA ALA A 155 -12.98 16.75 10.93
C ALA A 155 -13.21 17.05 12.42
N MET A 156 -13.74 18.21 12.67
CA MET A 156 -14.17 18.61 14.02
C MET A 156 -15.50 17.95 14.41
N ASP A 157 -16.24 17.41 13.45
CA ASP A 157 -17.57 16.83 13.61
C ASP A 157 -17.65 15.44 12.97
N MET A 158 -17.62 14.40 13.79
CA MET A 158 -17.70 13.01 13.37
C MET A 158 -19.05 12.61 12.74
N SER A 159 -20.08 13.44 12.85
CA SER A 159 -21.40 13.19 12.23
C SER A 159 -21.41 13.54 10.74
N LYS A 160 -20.38 14.23 10.24
CA LYS A 160 -20.24 14.61 8.83
C LYS A 160 -19.35 13.60 8.08
N GLN A 161 -19.56 13.55 6.78
CA GLN A 161 -18.67 12.79 5.89
C GLN A 161 -17.29 13.44 5.88
N ASN A 162 -16.24 12.64 6.12
CA ASN A 162 -14.90 13.13 6.39
C ASN A 162 -13.84 12.43 5.54
N GLN A 163 -14.23 12.00 4.33
CA GLN A 163 -13.31 11.31 3.43
C GLN A 163 -12.11 12.21 3.11
N ALA A 164 -10.92 11.67 3.38
CA ALA A 164 -9.66 12.36 3.12
C ALA A 164 -8.55 11.32 2.91
N VAL A 165 -8.21 11.09 1.66
CA VAL A 165 -7.34 10.00 1.24
C VAL A 165 -5.87 10.34 1.46
N ALA A 166 -5.13 9.50 2.17
CA ALA A 166 -3.67 9.62 2.29
C ALA A 166 -2.97 9.12 1.01
N ALA A 167 -3.40 7.97 0.48
CA ALA A 167 -2.86 7.46 -0.78
C ALA A 167 -3.95 6.80 -1.64
N LEU A 168 -3.91 7.05 -2.95
CA LEU A 168 -4.70 6.40 -3.98
C LEU A 168 -3.78 5.61 -4.90
N VAL A 169 -4.03 4.30 -5.03
CA VAL A 169 -3.25 3.38 -5.85
C VAL A 169 -4.13 2.81 -6.96
N GLY A 170 -3.84 3.20 -8.20
CA GLY A 170 -4.62 2.81 -9.38
C GLY A 170 -3.79 2.24 -10.54
N GLY A 171 -2.47 2.20 -10.40
CA GLY A 171 -1.56 1.60 -11.39
C GLY A 171 -1.35 0.11 -11.15
N ASP A 172 -1.46 -0.72 -12.20
CA ASP A 172 -1.22 -2.16 -12.09
C ASP A 172 0.22 -2.50 -11.71
N LYS A 173 0.43 -3.57 -10.94
CA LYS A 173 1.74 -4.04 -10.45
C LYS A 173 2.44 -2.99 -9.58
N SER A 174 1.68 -2.36 -8.67
CA SER A 174 2.25 -1.48 -7.67
C SER A 174 2.61 -2.24 -6.40
N ALA A 175 3.74 -1.91 -5.78
CA ALA A 175 4.19 -2.57 -4.55
C ALA A 175 4.72 -1.57 -3.52
N PHE A 176 4.36 -1.79 -2.26
CA PHE A 176 4.70 -0.94 -1.12
C PHE A 176 5.38 -1.77 -0.03
N TYR A 177 6.54 -1.32 0.44
CA TYR A 177 7.34 -2.02 1.44
C TYR A 177 7.70 -1.09 2.60
N GLY A 178 7.35 -1.46 3.83
CA GLY A 178 7.67 -0.68 5.03
C GLY A 178 7.05 0.73 5.03
N CYS A 179 5.94 0.92 4.31
CA CYS A 179 5.26 2.21 4.19
C CYS A 179 4.20 2.38 5.28
N GLU A 180 3.86 3.61 5.59
CA GLU A 180 2.78 3.93 6.50
C GLU A 180 1.74 4.83 5.83
N PHE A 181 0.47 4.57 6.12
CA PHE A 181 -0.67 5.34 5.62
C PHE A 181 -1.49 5.85 6.81
N HIS A 182 -1.58 7.15 6.96
CA HIS A 182 -2.24 7.79 8.09
C HIS A 182 -3.39 8.68 7.63
N GLY A 183 -4.55 8.46 8.19
CA GLY A 183 -5.76 9.23 7.97
C GLY A 183 -6.81 8.86 9.00
N PHE A 184 -8.07 9.12 8.69
CA PHE A 184 -9.18 8.71 9.53
C PHE A 184 -10.28 8.00 8.72
N GLN A 185 -10.99 8.70 7.83
CA GLN A 185 -11.95 8.09 6.90
C GLN A 185 -11.35 8.03 5.52
N ASP A 186 -11.41 6.83 4.89
CA ASP A 186 -10.93 6.60 3.52
C ASP A 186 -9.40 6.79 3.37
N THR A 187 -8.61 6.24 4.30
CA THR A 187 -7.16 6.50 4.36
C THR A 187 -6.41 5.99 3.13
N LEU A 188 -6.56 4.70 2.79
CA LEU A 188 -5.91 4.06 1.66
C LEU A 188 -6.95 3.63 0.62
N CYS A 189 -6.98 4.34 -0.50
CA CYS A 189 -7.77 3.98 -1.67
C CYS A 189 -6.99 2.98 -2.53
N ASP A 190 -7.24 1.70 -2.35
CA ASP A 190 -6.76 0.61 -3.20
C ASP A 190 -7.69 0.51 -4.43
N TYR A 191 -7.49 1.47 -5.38
CA TYR A 191 -8.51 1.81 -6.36
C TYR A 191 -8.75 0.70 -7.38
N MET A 192 -7.75 0.32 -8.16
CA MET A 192 -7.83 -0.78 -9.14
C MET A 192 -6.45 -1.24 -9.55
N GLY A 193 -6.33 -2.48 -10.02
CA GLY A 193 -5.08 -3.10 -10.39
C GLY A 193 -4.62 -4.15 -9.38
N ARG A 194 -3.46 -4.73 -9.61
CA ARG A 194 -2.84 -5.73 -8.73
C ARG A 194 -1.79 -5.05 -7.87
N HIS A 195 -1.96 -5.14 -6.54
CA HIS A 195 -1.06 -4.47 -5.62
C HIS A 195 -0.51 -5.42 -4.56
N TYR A 196 0.65 -5.07 -4.05
CA TYR A 196 1.30 -5.80 -2.99
C TYR A 196 1.81 -4.84 -1.91
N PHE A 197 1.35 -5.06 -0.70
CA PHE A 197 1.77 -4.30 0.48
C PHE A 197 2.46 -5.25 1.44
N ARG A 198 3.67 -4.92 1.87
CA ARG A 198 4.40 -5.76 2.82
C ARG A 198 4.98 -4.95 3.96
N ARG A 199 4.72 -5.41 5.19
CA ARG A 199 5.16 -4.73 6.42
C ARG A 199 4.77 -3.26 6.43
N CYS A 200 3.59 -2.96 5.91
CA CYS A 200 3.02 -1.62 5.92
C CYS A 200 2.10 -1.45 7.13
N LEU A 201 1.92 -0.19 7.53
CA LEU A 201 0.94 0.20 8.54
C LEU A 201 -0.15 1.04 7.88
N VAL A 202 -1.41 0.70 8.13
CA VAL A 202 -2.56 1.54 7.73
C VAL A 202 -3.33 1.92 8.98
N ARG A 203 -3.47 3.22 9.23
CA ARG A 203 -4.17 3.79 10.38
C ARG A 203 -5.40 4.55 9.94
N GLY A 204 -6.52 4.29 10.62
CA GLY A 204 -7.77 5.00 10.38
C GLY A 204 -8.91 4.52 11.27
N GLY A 205 -10.10 5.05 11.04
CA GLY A 205 -11.30 4.69 11.80
C GLY A 205 -12.43 4.15 10.93
N VAL A 206 -12.63 4.72 9.73
CA VAL A 206 -13.75 4.39 8.86
C VAL A 206 -13.25 4.08 7.46
N ASP A 207 -13.54 2.87 6.96
CA ASP A 207 -13.22 2.42 5.60
C ASP A 207 -11.76 2.72 5.21
N PHE A 208 -10.85 2.53 6.16
CA PHE A 208 -9.49 3.04 5.98
C PHE A 208 -8.62 2.21 5.04
N VAL A 209 -9.13 1.07 4.51
CA VAL A 209 -8.67 0.41 3.29
C VAL A 209 -9.88 0.15 2.40
N PHE A 210 -9.98 0.82 1.26
CA PHE A 210 -11.16 0.72 0.43
C PHE A 210 -10.84 0.74 -1.07
N GLY A 211 -11.76 0.29 -1.92
CA GLY A 211 -11.62 0.33 -3.36
C GLY A 211 -11.93 -0.98 -4.07
N TYR A 212 -11.45 -1.12 -5.30
CA TYR A 212 -11.71 -2.25 -6.23
C TYR A 212 -10.48 -3.12 -6.46
N GLY A 213 -9.37 -2.88 -5.75
CA GLY A 213 -8.07 -3.50 -5.98
C GLY A 213 -8.07 -5.03 -5.86
N GLN A 214 -7.09 -5.66 -6.49
CA GLN A 214 -6.74 -7.06 -6.32
C GLN A 214 -5.40 -7.13 -5.57
N SER A 215 -5.45 -7.21 -4.24
CA SER A 215 -4.30 -6.85 -3.43
C SER A 215 -3.99 -7.86 -2.32
N ILE A 216 -2.69 -8.00 -2.05
CA ILE A 216 -2.18 -8.78 -0.93
C ILE A 216 -1.48 -7.82 0.04
N TYR A 217 -1.88 -7.90 1.30
CA TYR A 217 -1.30 -7.20 2.45
C TYR A 217 -0.57 -8.22 3.32
N GLU A 218 0.74 -8.40 3.12
CA GLU A 218 1.55 -9.38 3.85
C GLU A 218 2.26 -8.73 5.04
N ASP A 219 2.05 -9.29 6.24
CA ASP A 219 2.62 -8.83 7.50
C ASP A 219 2.32 -7.35 7.79
N CYS A 220 1.16 -6.85 7.32
CA CYS A 220 0.73 -5.47 7.53
C CYS A 220 0.00 -5.30 8.86
N VAL A 221 0.03 -4.09 9.40
CA VAL A 221 -0.67 -3.73 10.64
C VAL A 221 -1.79 -2.75 10.33
N LEU A 222 -3.02 -3.13 10.65
CA LEU A 222 -4.18 -2.25 10.61
C LEU A 222 -4.43 -1.67 12.01
N VAL A 223 -4.40 -0.35 12.12
CA VAL A 223 -4.52 0.35 13.41
C VAL A 223 -5.83 1.13 13.47
N SER A 224 -6.74 0.71 14.35
CA SER A 224 -7.94 1.47 14.63
C SER A 224 -7.64 2.74 15.41
N ASP A 225 -8.00 3.88 14.84
CA ASP A 225 -7.93 5.21 15.45
C ASP A 225 -9.32 5.71 15.89
N MET A 226 -10.31 4.79 15.93
CA MET A 226 -11.63 5.10 16.46
C MET A 226 -11.51 5.54 17.93
N PRO A 227 -12.25 6.56 18.34
CA PRO A 227 -12.34 6.89 19.75
C PRO A 227 -12.99 5.73 20.53
N PRO A 228 -12.59 5.51 21.79
CA PRO A 228 -13.28 4.57 22.65
C PRO A 228 -14.76 4.94 22.79
N GLY A 229 -15.67 3.97 22.57
CA GLY A 229 -17.10 4.23 22.62
C GLY A 229 -17.94 3.10 22.01
N PRO A 230 -19.27 3.24 22.02
CA PRO A 230 -20.19 2.20 21.53
C PRO A 230 -20.21 2.09 20.00
N GLN A 231 -19.83 3.13 19.27
CA GLN A 231 -19.88 3.16 17.82
C GLN A 231 -18.61 2.56 17.22
N PRO A 232 -18.63 1.39 16.56
CA PRO A 232 -17.48 0.84 15.88
C PRO A 232 -17.27 1.53 14.54
N GLY A 233 -15.99 1.53 14.09
CA GLY A 233 -15.61 1.88 12.73
C GLY A 233 -15.50 0.66 11.82
N TRP A 234 -14.84 0.82 10.66
CA TRP A 234 -14.66 -0.26 9.68
C TRP A 234 -13.23 -0.23 9.12
N ALA A 235 -12.55 -1.39 9.16
CA ALA A 235 -11.21 -1.48 8.60
C ALA A 235 -11.25 -1.43 7.06
N THR A 236 -12.15 -2.20 6.44
CA THR A 236 -12.19 -2.33 4.99
C THR A 236 -13.57 -2.01 4.40
N ALA A 237 -13.58 -1.50 3.15
CA ALA A 237 -14.77 -1.34 2.32
C ALA A 237 -14.46 -1.73 0.87
N HIS A 238 -14.61 -3.01 0.53
CA HIS A 238 -14.29 -3.50 -0.82
C HIS A 238 -15.47 -3.32 -1.77
N ALA A 239 -15.17 -2.89 -3.00
CA ALA A 239 -16.17 -2.39 -3.95
C ALA A 239 -16.39 -3.30 -5.17
N ARG A 240 -16.02 -4.57 -5.14
CA ARG A 240 -16.20 -5.50 -6.25
C ARG A 240 -17.67 -5.60 -6.66
N VAL A 241 -17.95 -5.40 -7.96
CA VAL A 241 -19.31 -5.20 -8.48
C VAL A 241 -19.94 -6.46 -9.10
N ALA A 242 -19.14 -7.48 -9.48
CA ALA A 242 -19.65 -8.69 -10.13
C ALA A 242 -18.78 -9.92 -9.80
N ALA A 243 -19.36 -11.10 -9.83
CA ALA A 243 -18.67 -12.36 -9.57
C ALA A 243 -17.47 -12.60 -10.52
N GLY A 244 -17.59 -12.23 -11.79
CA GLY A 244 -16.52 -12.35 -12.78
C GLY A 244 -15.48 -11.23 -12.79
N SER A 245 -15.69 -10.16 -12.01
CA SER A 245 -14.71 -9.08 -11.93
C SER A 245 -13.50 -9.50 -11.11
N PRO A 246 -12.26 -9.15 -11.52
CA PRO A 246 -11.11 -9.28 -10.65
C PRO A 246 -11.28 -8.37 -9.42
N GLY A 247 -10.63 -8.72 -8.32
CA GLY A 247 -10.64 -7.91 -7.10
C GLY A 247 -10.76 -8.76 -5.86
N GLY A 248 -10.24 -8.22 -4.76
CA GLY A 248 -10.24 -8.83 -3.45
C GLY A 248 -9.05 -8.33 -2.63
N LEU A 249 -9.27 -8.10 -1.35
CA LEU A 249 -8.23 -7.69 -0.41
C LEU A 249 -7.88 -8.90 0.46
N VAL A 250 -6.63 -9.34 0.41
CA VAL A 250 -6.13 -10.48 1.21
C VAL A 250 -5.10 -9.96 2.21
N PHE A 251 -5.43 -10.05 3.49
CA PHE A 251 -4.54 -9.76 4.60
C PHE A 251 -3.94 -11.08 5.10
N LYS A 252 -2.62 -11.25 4.92
CA LYS A 252 -1.88 -12.46 5.28
C LYS A 252 -0.87 -12.15 6.37
N GLY A 253 -1.00 -12.77 7.54
CA GLY A 253 -0.20 -12.44 8.71
C GLY A 253 -0.53 -11.04 9.26
N GLY A 254 0.42 -10.41 9.93
CA GLY A 254 0.25 -9.08 10.51
C GLY A 254 -0.74 -9.01 11.65
N ALA A 255 -1.36 -7.84 11.86
CA ALA A 255 -2.26 -7.64 13.00
C ALA A 255 -3.34 -6.57 12.74
N VAL A 256 -4.47 -6.71 13.45
CA VAL A 256 -5.50 -5.68 13.62
C VAL A 256 -5.49 -5.25 15.08
N VAL A 257 -5.15 -3.99 15.33
CA VAL A 257 -4.90 -3.45 16.67
C VAL A 257 -5.49 -2.03 16.80
N GLY A 258 -5.38 -1.41 17.95
CA GLY A 258 -5.72 0.01 18.13
C GLY A 258 -6.53 0.29 19.38
N ALA A 259 -7.25 1.43 19.39
CA ALA A 259 -7.94 1.92 20.59
C ALA A 259 -9.45 1.67 20.57
N GLY A 260 -10.15 2.01 19.49
CA GLY A 260 -11.60 1.89 19.39
C GLY A 260 -12.04 0.68 18.58
N ARG A 261 -13.31 0.27 18.82
CA ARG A 261 -13.89 -0.93 18.19
C ARG A 261 -14.06 -0.74 16.68
N ILE A 262 -13.79 -1.81 15.93
CA ILE A 262 -14.01 -1.84 14.48
C ILE A 262 -14.60 -3.17 14.01
N TYR A 263 -15.34 -3.13 12.91
CA TYR A 263 -15.56 -4.27 12.05
C TYR A 263 -14.32 -4.54 11.19
N LEU A 264 -14.09 -5.78 10.79
CA LEU A 264 -13.07 -6.13 9.77
C LEU A 264 -13.40 -5.47 8.43
N GLY A 265 -14.68 -5.28 8.15
CA GLY A 265 -15.12 -4.55 6.99
C GLY A 265 -16.62 -4.50 6.83
N ARG A 266 -17.03 -3.75 5.80
CA ARG A 266 -18.39 -3.69 5.31
C ARG A 266 -18.43 -3.80 3.78
N ALA A 267 -19.49 -4.41 3.25
CA ALA A 267 -19.65 -4.64 1.82
C ALA A 267 -20.09 -3.35 1.12
N TRP A 268 -19.17 -2.66 0.44
CA TRP A 268 -19.54 -1.50 -0.38
C TRP A 268 -20.42 -1.91 -1.57
N ASN A 269 -20.07 -3.06 -2.21
CA ASN A 269 -20.91 -3.67 -3.24
C ASN A 269 -21.14 -5.16 -2.95
N ALA A 270 -22.13 -5.76 -3.59
CA ALA A 270 -22.62 -7.12 -3.32
C ALA A 270 -21.59 -8.25 -3.49
N PHE A 271 -20.51 -8.02 -4.24
CA PHE A 271 -19.45 -9.00 -4.44
C PHE A 271 -18.17 -8.63 -3.69
N ALA A 272 -18.25 -7.78 -2.66
CA ALA A 272 -17.12 -7.46 -1.81
C ALA A 272 -16.41 -8.73 -1.35
N THR A 273 -15.08 -8.73 -1.47
CA THR A 273 -14.25 -9.90 -1.16
C THR A 273 -13.06 -9.45 -0.34
N VAL A 274 -13.05 -9.84 0.93
CA VAL A 274 -11.95 -9.55 1.86
C VAL A 274 -11.64 -10.81 2.65
N VAL A 275 -10.36 -11.15 2.76
CA VAL A 275 -9.88 -12.34 3.46
C VAL A 275 -8.80 -11.95 4.45
N PHE A 276 -8.93 -12.40 5.69
CA PHE A 276 -7.88 -12.37 6.70
C PHE A 276 -7.36 -13.79 6.93
N TYR A 277 -6.07 -14.02 6.77
CA TYR A 277 -5.43 -15.32 6.90
C TYR A 277 -4.22 -15.25 7.83
N GLY A 278 -4.28 -15.94 8.96
CA GLY A 278 -3.20 -15.95 9.95
C GLY A 278 -2.93 -14.58 10.57
N THR A 279 -3.89 -13.66 10.51
CA THR A 279 -3.79 -12.30 11.05
C THR A 279 -4.15 -12.31 12.53
N ARG A 280 -3.30 -11.73 13.39
CA ARG A 280 -3.62 -11.51 14.79
C ARG A 280 -4.67 -10.40 14.92
N MET A 281 -5.71 -10.65 15.70
CA MET A 281 -6.76 -9.67 15.96
C MET A 281 -6.85 -9.41 17.46
N ASP A 282 -6.70 -8.15 17.86
CA ASP A 282 -6.90 -7.72 19.23
C ASP A 282 -8.39 -7.50 19.53
N ASP A 283 -8.75 -7.25 20.78
CA ASP A 283 -10.13 -7.05 21.26
C ASP A 283 -10.85 -5.83 20.65
N VAL A 284 -10.17 -5.07 19.80
CA VAL A 284 -10.76 -3.97 19.02
C VAL A 284 -11.72 -4.48 17.94
N VAL A 285 -11.57 -5.73 17.49
CA VAL A 285 -12.46 -6.33 16.49
C VAL A 285 -13.77 -6.74 17.16
N VAL A 286 -14.89 -6.24 16.65
CA VAL A 286 -16.22 -6.60 17.19
C VAL A 286 -16.54 -8.07 16.92
N PRO A 287 -17.30 -8.78 17.81
CA PRO A 287 -17.59 -10.21 17.66
C PRO A 287 -18.29 -10.58 16.34
N GLN A 288 -19.06 -9.66 15.76
CA GLN A 288 -19.76 -9.86 14.49
C GLN A 288 -18.80 -9.93 13.29
N GLY A 289 -17.61 -9.38 13.43
CA GLY A 289 -16.58 -9.33 12.39
C GLY A 289 -16.94 -8.45 11.20
N TRP A 290 -18.09 -8.62 10.59
CA TRP A 290 -18.50 -7.99 9.33
C TRP A 290 -19.83 -7.26 9.44
N GLN A 291 -20.04 -6.27 8.56
CA GLN A 291 -21.30 -5.57 8.39
C GLN A 291 -21.77 -5.62 6.93
N ALA A 292 -23.03 -5.95 6.69
CA ALA A 292 -23.59 -6.11 5.35
C ALA A 292 -23.66 -4.79 4.55
N TRP A 293 -23.93 -3.67 5.22
CA TRP A 293 -24.11 -2.33 4.64
C TRP A 293 -25.02 -2.33 3.40
N ASN A 294 -24.46 -2.20 2.18
CA ASN A 294 -25.24 -2.13 0.93
C ASN A 294 -25.53 -3.50 0.30
N ALA A 295 -24.98 -4.60 0.84
CA ALA A 295 -25.16 -5.95 0.27
C ALA A 295 -26.43 -6.66 0.75
N GLY A 296 -27.24 -6.03 1.61
CA GLY A 296 -28.40 -6.68 2.23
C GLY A 296 -28.02 -7.71 3.29
N ASN A 297 -28.94 -8.64 3.59
CA ASN A 297 -28.74 -9.64 4.66
C ASN A 297 -28.01 -10.92 4.18
N ASP A 298 -27.52 -10.96 2.96
CA ASP A 298 -26.90 -12.15 2.32
C ASP A 298 -25.37 -12.17 2.45
N VAL A 299 -24.81 -11.56 3.50
CA VAL A 299 -23.33 -11.47 3.73
C VAL A 299 -22.99 -12.19 5.02
#